data_67fe30239ef51ce0407300ea6736a1ff
#
_entry.id   67fe30239ef51ce0407300ea6736a1ff
#
_cell.length_a   1.000
_cell.length_b   1.000
_cell.length_c   1.000
_cell.angle_alpha   90.00
_cell.angle_beta   90.00
_cell.angle_gamma   90.00
#
_symmetry.space_group_name_H-M   'P 1'
#
loop_
_entity.id
_entity.type
_entity.pdbx_description
1 polymer ?
#
loop_
_entity_poly.entity_id
_entity_poly.type
_entity_poly.pdbx_seq_one_letter_code
_entity_poly.pdbx_strand_id
1 'polypeptide(L)'
;MLVRFVILIVIFIALVACNKPPVEQQQLEATVKPKLKRQDIWRDSAYEPTWVDMQLIKVGEHTYYAEGTPGSATEHDGFISNAGVVITKDGVVLFDALGTPSLGYLLLSKIRELTDKPIRKVITSHYHADHIYGLQVFKDAADAQGVEVWAPKGAKDYLNSDGSKNRLKERRESLFPWVDENTRIIEPDVYIEEQQQFRFGGVDFTIIPLGSTHSQGDLMLRVENDGVLFSGDLIFQGRIPFVEGDTTVWLEQLRHLDAANINVIVPGHGSALHDAVQAVSFTAGYLQFMHDQMGAAVDELIPFADAYANTDWSRYEKLPAFVANRPNAYHIYLQLERESFQ
;
A
#
# COMPACT_ATOMS: atom_id res chain seq x y z
N MET A 1 -4.11 -79.77 -61.45
CA MET A 1 -4.65 -78.97 -60.35
C MET A 1 -3.55 -78.76 -59.39
N LEU A 2 -2.86 -77.60 -59.46
CA LEU A 2 -1.72 -77.26 -58.57
C LEU A 2 -2.24 -76.27 -57.56
N VAL A 3 -2.18 -76.64 -56.29
CA VAL A 3 -2.50 -75.77 -55.15
C VAL A 3 -1.16 -75.07 -54.72
N ARG A 4 -1.12 -73.73 -54.85
CA ARG A 4 -0.04 -72.92 -54.44
C ARG A 4 -0.24 -72.57 -52.93
N PHE A 5 0.68 -72.99 -52.08
CA PHE A 5 0.81 -72.54 -50.70
C PHE A 5 1.57 -71.19 -50.68
N VAL A 6 0.92 -70.18 -50.16
CA VAL A 6 1.58 -68.89 -49.85
C VAL A 6 1.99 -68.92 -48.38
N ILE A 7 3.31 -68.87 -48.18
CA ILE A 7 3.92 -68.77 -46.83
C ILE A 7 3.98 -67.27 -46.46
N LEU A 8 3.22 -66.86 -45.46
CA LEU A 8 3.29 -65.52 -44.86
C LEU A 8 4.41 -65.52 -43.82
N ILE A 9 5.49 -64.79 -44.13
CA ILE A 9 6.56 -64.51 -43.12
C ILE A 9 6.14 -63.29 -42.32
N VAL A 10 5.82 -63.45 -41.05
CA VAL A 10 5.57 -62.35 -40.09
C VAL A 10 6.92 -61.99 -39.45
N ILE A 11 7.41 -60.81 -39.84
CA ILE A 11 8.60 -60.22 -39.20
C ILE A 11 8.17 -59.53 -37.90
N PHE A 12 8.56 -60.05 -36.76
CA PHE A 12 8.44 -59.42 -35.45
C PHE A 12 9.56 -58.37 -35.33
N ILE A 13 9.22 -57.08 -35.45
CA ILE A 13 10.12 -55.99 -35.07
C ILE A 13 9.97 -55.81 -33.58
N ALA A 14 10.94 -56.19 -32.78
CA ALA A 14 11.02 -55.90 -31.34
C ALA A 14 11.41 -54.44 -31.18
N LEU A 15 10.45 -53.56 -30.85
CA LEU A 15 10.67 -52.20 -30.40
C LEU A 15 11.25 -52.30 -28.94
N VAL A 16 12.55 -52.06 -28.82
CA VAL A 16 13.17 -51.83 -27.50
C VAL A 16 12.77 -50.43 -27.05
N ALA A 17 11.75 -50.34 -26.23
CA ALA A 17 11.39 -49.12 -25.54
C ALA A 17 12.44 -48.84 -24.47
N CYS A 18 13.29 -47.83 -24.65
CA CYS A 18 14.11 -47.25 -23.60
C CYS A 18 13.19 -46.64 -22.53
N ASN A 19 12.83 -47.38 -21.52
CA ASN A 19 12.24 -46.84 -20.30
C ASN A 19 13.29 -46.01 -19.58
N LYS A 20 13.29 -44.70 -19.81
CA LYS A 20 13.87 -43.78 -18.82
C LYS A 20 12.95 -43.80 -17.59
N PRO A 21 13.48 -43.90 -16.37
CA PRO A 21 12.65 -43.81 -15.18
C PRO A 21 12.01 -42.41 -15.15
N PRO A 22 10.77 -42.23 -14.66
CA PRO A 22 10.15 -40.94 -14.50
C PRO A 22 11.04 -40.08 -13.60
N VAL A 23 11.38 -38.89 -14.08
CA VAL A 23 12.00 -37.85 -13.25
C VAL A 23 11.01 -37.61 -12.11
N GLU A 24 11.39 -38.04 -10.93
CA GLU A 24 10.68 -37.76 -9.69
C GLU A 24 10.57 -36.23 -9.59
N GLN A 25 9.38 -35.73 -9.84
CA GLN A 25 9.04 -34.35 -9.50
C GLN A 25 9.16 -34.25 -7.98
N GLN A 26 10.33 -33.86 -7.50
CA GLN A 26 10.46 -33.29 -6.18
C GLN A 26 9.61 -32.00 -6.18
N GLN A 27 8.33 -32.15 -5.83
CA GLN A 27 7.55 -31.04 -5.31
C GLN A 27 8.34 -30.52 -4.10
N LEU A 28 8.98 -29.36 -4.28
CA LEU A 28 9.34 -28.53 -3.14
C LEU A 28 8.00 -28.17 -2.47
N GLU A 29 7.55 -29.01 -1.56
CA GLU A 29 6.59 -28.59 -0.55
C GLU A 29 7.31 -27.49 0.25
N ALA A 30 6.99 -26.26 -0.06
CA ALA A 30 7.28 -25.15 0.84
C ALA A 30 6.65 -25.54 2.17
N THR A 31 7.47 -25.87 3.15
CA THR A 31 7.02 -26.20 4.51
C THR A 31 6.33 -24.93 5.02
N VAL A 32 5.00 -24.93 4.92
CA VAL A 32 4.16 -23.87 5.50
C VAL A 32 4.43 -23.94 7.01
N LYS A 33 5.11 -22.93 7.53
CA LYS A 33 5.35 -22.81 8.96
C LYS A 33 3.99 -22.81 9.68
N PRO A 34 3.88 -23.47 10.83
CA PRO A 34 2.64 -23.41 11.60
C PRO A 34 2.34 -21.97 11.96
N LYS A 35 1.10 -21.53 11.68
CA LYS A 35 0.65 -20.17 12.09
C LYS A 35 0.87 -20.02 13.60
N LEU A 36 1.61 -19.00 13.99
CA LEU A 36 1.81 -18.67 15.39
C LEU A 36 0.47 -18.42 16.06
N LYS A 37 0.26 -19.01 17.25
CA LYS A 37 -0.92 -18.64 18.04
C LYS A 37 -0.79 -17.17 18.45
N ARG A 38 -1.88 -16.44 18.42
CA ARG A 38 -1.91 -14.99 18.72
C ARG A 38 -1.23 -14.65 20.04
N GLN A 39 -1.37 -15.49 21.07
CA GLN A 39 -0.72 -15.34 22.37
C GLN A 39 0.83 -15.44 22.28
N ASP A 40 1.33 -16.21 21.34
CA ASP A 40 2.77 -16.42 21.18
C ASP A 40 3.43 -15.28 20.43
N ILE A 41 2.69 -14.55 19.58
CA ILE A 41 3.19 -13.35 18.88
C ILE A 41 3.62 -12.27 19.88
N TRP A 42 2.84 -12.04 20.92
CA TRP A 42 3.02 -10.93 21.85
C TRP A 42 3.83 -11.26 23.11
N ARG A 43 4.21 -12.53 23.31
CA ARG A 43 4.87 -13.00 24.53
C ARG A 43 6.13 -12.21 24.88
N ASP A 44 6.97 -11.93 23.90
CA ASP A 44 8.26 -11.25 24.06
C ASP A 44 8.28 -9.88 23.37
N SER A 45 7.10 -9.33 23.09
CA SER A 45 6.94 -8.03 22.45
C SER A 45 7.15 -6.89 23.44
N ALA A 46 7.85 -5.85 23.00
CA ALA A 46 7.92 -4.56 23.70
C ALA A 46 6.72 -3.65 23.40
N TYR A 47 5.80 -4.09 22.50
CA TYR A 47 4.64 -3.32 22.04
C TYR A 47 3.35 -3.91 22.59
N GLU A 48 2.36 -3.07 22.84
CA GLU A 48 1.05 -3.50 23.31
C GLU A 48 0.31 -4.38 22.28
N PRO A 49 -0.35 -5.47 22.71
CA PRO A 49 -1.09 -6.32 21.81
C PRO A 49 -2.22 -5.59 21.08
N THR A 50 -2.36 -5.82 19.78
CA THR A 50 -3.54 -5.44 19.00
C THR A 50 -4.36 -6.67 18.62
N TRP A 51 -5.68 -6.51 18.49
CA TRP A 51 -6.62 -7.61 18.24
C TRP A 51 -7.18 -7.60 16.82
N VAL A 52 -6.68 -6.72 15.95
CA VAL A 52 -7.09 -6.65 14.54
C VAL A 52 -6.77 -7.96 13.81
N ASP A 53 -7.61 -8.34 12.86
CA ASP A 53 -7.37 -9.51 12.01
C ASP A 53 -6.56 -9.10 10.78
N MET A 54 -5.23 -9.13 10.91
CA MET A 54 -4.32 -8.83 9.80
C MET A 54 -3.96 -10.10 9.07
N GLN A 55 -4.20 -10.12 7.76
CA GLN A 55 -3.78 -11.18 6.85
C GLN A 55 -2.88 -10.57 5.76
N LEU A 56 -1.89 -11.35 5.28
CA LEU A 56 -1.13 -10.99 4.09
C LEU A 56 -1.78 -11.63 2.87
N ILE A 57 -2.37 -10.79 2.02
CA ILE A 57 -3.06 -11.17 0.79
C ILE A 57 -2.05 -11.20 -0.35
N LYS A 58 -1.92 -12.33 -1.03
CA LYS A 58 -1.00 -12.49 -2.16
C LYS A 58 -1.59 -11.84 -3.41
N VAL A 59 -0.83 -10.94 -4.06
CA VAL A 59 -1.23 -10.22 -5.27
C VAL A 59 -0.24 -10.36 -6.44
N GLY A 60 0.91 -11.01 -6.22
CA GLY A 60 1.90 -11.31 -7.24
C GLY A 60 2.76 -12.52 -6.85
N GLU A 61 3.74 -12.88 -7.66
CA GLU A 61 4.66 -13.98 -7.34
C GLU A 61 5.44 -13.68 -6.07
N HIS A 62 5.96 -12.45 -5.96
CA HIS A 62 6.78 -11.95 -4.86
C HIS A 62 5.99 -11.06 -3.89
N THR A 63 4.80 -10.60 -4.30
CA THR A 63 4.12 -9.45 -3.71
C THR A 63 2.88 -9.85 -2.90
N TYR A 64 2.80 -9.28 -1.70
CA TYR A 64 1.66 -9.40 -0.78
C TYR A 64 1.29 -8.00 -0.25
N TYR A 65 0.12 -7.86 0.36
CA TYR A 65 -0.24 -6.69 1.13
C TYR A 65 -1.09 -7.05 2.35
N ALA A 66 -1.02 -6.20 3.37
CA ALA A 66 -1.96 -6.18 4.48
C ALA A 66 -3.05 -5.15 4.14
N GLU A 67 -4.33 -5.56 4.19
CA GLU A 67 -5.47 -4.68 3.93
C GLU A 67 -5.99 -4.10 5.24
N GLY A 68 -5.94 -2.77 5.36
CA GLY A 68 -6.52 -2.03 6.46
C GLY A 68 -8.05 -2.03 6.42
N THR A 69 -8.68 -1.91 7.57
CA THR A 69 -10.14 -1.83 7.66
C THR A 69 -10.61 -0.40 7.37
N PRO A 70 -11.59 -0.19 6.47
CA PRO A 70 -12.11 1.15 6.23
C PRO A 70 -12.65 1.79 7.52
N GLY A 71 -12.18 3.00 7.82
CA GLY A 71 -12.54 3.71 9.04
C GLY A 71 -11.81 5.03 9.18
N SER A 72 -12.04 5.73 10.28
CA SER A 72 -11.27 6.91 10.66
C SER A 72 -10.00 6.52 11.43
N ALA A 73 -9.07 7.47 11.55
CA ALA A 73 -7.72 7.23 12.05
C ALA A 73 -7.61 6.58 13.44
N THR A 74 -8.67 6.64 14.25
CA THR A 74 -8.71 6.11 15.62
C THR A 74 -9.51 4.81 15.75
N GLU A 75 -10.07 4.31 14.64
CA GLU A 75 -10.79 3.04 14.62
C GLU A 75 -9.82 1.88 14.37
N HIS A 76 -10.20 0.67 14.74
CA HIS A 76 -9.47 -0.57 14.49
C HIS A 76 -8.01 -0.53 14.97
N ASP A 77 -7.75 0.05 16.15
CA ASP A 77 -6.40 0.21 16.71
C ASP A 77 -5.45 0.97 15.75
N GLY A 78 -5.99 1.81 14.85
CA GLY A 78 -5.26 2.51 13.79
C GLY A 78 -4.98 1.68 12.53
N PHE A 79 -5.54 0.46 12.40
CA PHE A 79 -5.37 -0.39 11.21
C PHE A 79 -6.34 0.01 10.10
N ILE A 80 -6.09 1.15 9.49
CA ILE A 80 -6.94 1.73 8.43
C ILE A 80 -6.25 1.84 7.08
N SER A 81 -4.91 1.82 7.06
CA SER A 81 -4.07 1.89 5.85
C SER A 81 -3.57 0.52 5.43
N ASN A 82 -3.17 0.40 4.18
CA ASN A 82 -2.52 -0.79 3.65
C ASN A 82 -1.00 -0.73 3.83
N ALA A 83 -0.36 -1.91 3.83
CA ALA A 83 1.09 -2.03 3.74
C ALA A 83 1.48 -3.12 2.75
N GLY A 84 2.43 -2.82 1.86
CA GLY A 84 2.94 -3.74 0.86
C GLY A 84 4.14 -4.55 1.38
N VAL A 85 4.25 -5.80 0.95
CA VAL A 85 5.34 -6.72 1.31
C VAL A 85 5.85 -7.42 0.05
N VAL A 86 7.12 -7.22 -0.29
CA VAL A 86 7.75 -7.87 -1.44
C VAL A 86 8.89 -8.76 -0.97
N ILE A 87 8.73 -10.07 -1.13
CA ILE A 87 9.72 -11.08 -0.70
C ILE A 87 10.66 -11.37 -1.86
N THR A 88 11.91 -10.95 -1.74
CA THR A 88 12.95 -11.15 -2.76
C THR A 88 13.95 -12.23 -2.35
N LYS A 89 14.95 -12.51 -3.18
CA LYS A 89 16.00 -13.50 -2.82
C LYS A 89 16.87 -13.01 -1.66
N ASP A 90 17.14 -11.71 -1.56
CA ASP A 90 18.13 -11.12 -0.65
C ASP A 90 17.51 -10.47 0.59
N GLY A 91 16.19 -10.41 0.67
CA GLY A 91 15.46 -9.80 1.78
C GLY A 91 14.06 -9.38 1.41
N VAL A 92 13.42 -8.63 2.29
CA VAL A 92 12.07 -8.10 2.12
C VAL A 92 12.12 -6.59 1.92
N VAL A 93 11.35 -6.10 0.94
CA VAL A 93 11.06 -4.69 0.72
C VAL A 93 9.62 -4.43 1.16
N LEU A 94 9.41 -3.43 2.01
CA LEU A 94 8.09 -3.00 2.44
C LEU A 94 7.68 -1.71 1.73
N PHE A 95 6.38 -1.53 1.55
CA PHE A 95 5.77 -0.27 1.16
C PHE A 95 4.79 0.13 2.26
N ASP A 96 5.11 1.24 2.96
CA ASP A 96 4.46 1.69 4.19
C ASP A 96 4.63 0.75 5.40
N ALA A 97 4.29 1.25 6.58
CA ALA A 97 4.58 0.58 7.84
C ALA A 97 3.42 0.57 8.83
N LEU A 98 2.23 1.03 8.42
CA LEU A 98 1.02 1.12 9.24
C LEU A 98 1.07 2.20 10.36
N GLY A 99 -0.06 2.36 11.03
CA GLY A 99 -0.37 3.52 11.89
C GLY A 99 0.07 3.43 13.35
N THR A 100 0.59 2.28 13.80
CA THR A 100 1.06 2.12 15.18
C THR A 100 2.25 1.16 15.26
N PRO A 101 3.11 1.28 16.27
CA PRO A 101 4.17 0.31 16.52
C PRO A 101 3.63 -1.12 16.70
N SER A 102 2.49 -1.28 17.37
CA SER A 102 1.83 -2.58 17.52
C SER A 102 1.43 -3.21 16.19
N LEU A 103 0.88 -2.42 15.27
CA LEU A 103 0.55 -2.90 13.91
C LEU A 103 1.82 -3.23 13.11
N GLY A 104 2.87 -2.42 13.21
CA GLY A 104 4.16 -2.72 12.60
C GLY A 104 4.74 -4.06 13.10
N TYR A 105 4.64 -4.33 14.42
CA TYR A 105 5.08 -5.60 15.01
C TYR A 105 4.22 -6.79 14.55
N LEU A 106 2.90 -6.61 14.47
CA LEU A 106 2.02 -7.63 13.93
C LEU A 106 2.35 -7.92 12.46
N LEU A 107 2.58 -6.87 11.64
CA LEU A 107 3.01 -7.02 10.24
C LEU A 107 4.32 -7.80 10.13
N LEU A 108 5.34 -7.45 10.95
CA LEU A 108 6.61 -8.19 11.00
C LEU A 108 6.38 -9.65 11.35
N SER A 109 5.51 -9.94 12.32
CA SER A 109 5.16 -11.32 12.72
C SER A 109 4.48 -12.09 11.58
N LYS A 110 3.56 -11.44 10.83
CA LYS A 110 2.93 -12.02 9.65
C LYS A 110 3.92 -12.29 8.52
N ILE A 111 4.89 -11.42 8.31
CA ILE A 111 5.99 -11.66 7.36
C ILE A 111 6.82 -12.88 7.78
N ARG A 112 7.07 -13.06 9.08
CA ARG A 112 7.82 -14.21 9.61
C ARG A 112 7.09 -15.55 9.45
N GLU A 113 5.76 -15.55 9.29
CA GLU A 113 5.01 -16.74 8.88
C GLU A 113 5.36 -17.18 7.44
N LEU A 114 5.78 -16.24 6.57
CA LEU A 114 6.10 -16.50 5.16
C LEU A 114 7.60 -16.70 4.90
N THR A 115 8.46 -15.96 5.62
CA THR A 115 9.91 -15.96 5.36
C THR A 115 10.72 -15.53 6.58
N ASP A 116 11.94 -16.10 6.72
CA ASP A 116 12.93 -15.65 7.72
C ASP A 116 13.88 -14.56 7.18
N LYS A 117 13.70 -14.16 5.91
CA LYS A 117 14.57 -13.18 5.29
C LYS A 117 14.47 -11.83 6.00
N PRO A 118 15.59 -11.11 6.15
CA PRO A 118 15.58 -9.83 6.82
C PRO A 118 14.80 -8.77 6.02
N ILE A 119 14.16 -7.83 6.74
CA ILE A 119 13.67 -6.61 6.13
C ILE A 119 14.91 -5.77 5.76
N ARG A 120 14.96 -5.23 4.54
CA ARG A 120 16.10 -4.43 4.06
C ARG A 120 15.72 -3.01 3.71
N LYS A 121 14.51 -2.82 3.21
CA LYS A 121 14.02 -1.51 2.82
C LYS A 121 12.57 -1.34 3.27
N VAL A 122 12.25 -0.14 3.72
CA VAL A 122 10.87 0.33 3.85
C VAL A 122 10.77 1.60 3.03
N ILE A 123 9.92 1.57 2.01
CA ILE A 123 9.63 2.71 1.16
C ILE A 123 8.28 3.27 1.60
N THR A 124 8.25 4.52 2.05
CA THR A 124 6.99 5.13 2.49
C THR A 124 6.37 5.92 1.35
N SER A 125 5.06 5.72 1.14
CA SER A 125 4.29 6.47 0.15
C SER A 125 4.30 7.97 0.44
N HIS A 126 4.11 8.32 1.69
CA HIS A 126 4.12 9.68 2.24
C HIS A 126 4.28 9.63 3.76
N TYR A 127 4.24 10.78 4.44
CA TYR A 127 4.56 10.84 5.87
C TYR A 127 3.35 11.11 6.78
N HIS A 128 2.16 10.58 6.44
CA HIS A 128 1.05 10.57 7.39
C HIS A 128 1.18 9.46 8.43
N ALA A 129 0.58 9.70 9.60
CA ALA A 129 0.74 8.88 10.79
C ALA A 129 0.40 7.39 10.57
N ASP A 130 -0.65 7.11 9.82
CA ASP A 130 -1.13 5.75 9.54
C ASP A 130 -0.26 4.97 8.55
N HIS A 131 0.76 5.58 7.96
CA HIS A 131 1.73 4.92 7.09
C HIS A 131 3.12 4.77 7.72
N ILE A 132 3.44 5.52 8.80
CA ILE A 132 4.82 5.63 9.28
C ILE A 132 5.08 5.22 10.74
N TYR A 133 4.07 5.17 11.62
CA TYR A 133 4.36 4.94 13.04
C TYR A 133 4.83 3.52 13.36
N GLY A 134 4.59 2.55 12.47
CA GLY A 134 5.19 1.22 12.55
C GLY A 134 6.67 1.14 12.13
N LEU A 135 7.26 2.19 11.50
CA LEU A 135 8.65 2.19 11.02
C LEU A 135 9.66 1.86 12.10
N GLN A 136 9.46 2.35 13.33
CA GLN A 136 10.37 2.08 14.43
C GLN A 136 10.60 0.60 14.69
N VAL A 137 9.57 -0.23 14.49
CA VAL A 137 9.65 -1.68 14.70
C VAL A 137 10.67 -2.32 13.77
N PHE A 138 10.67 -1.92 12.49
CA PHE A 138 11.59 -2.45 11.49
C PHE A 138 13.02 -1.97 11.72
N LYS A 139 13.20 -0.74 12.18
CA LYS A 139 14.53 -0.23 12.61
C LYS A 139 15.05 -0.96 13.85
N ASP A 140 14.21 -1.20 14.85
CA ASP A 140 14.58 -1.88 16.09
C ASP A 140 14.85 -3.37 15.90
N ALA A 141 14.15 -4.02 14.97
CA ALA A 141 14.33 -5.43 14.62
C ALA A 141 15.45 -5.68 13.58
N ALA A 142 16.15 -4.63 13.14
CA ALA A 142 17.18 -4.74 12.12
C ALA A 142 18.40 -5.54 12.63
N ASP A 143 18.96 -6.35 11.73
CA ASP A 143 20.28 -6.98 11.98
C ASP A 143 21.44 -5.99 11.75
N ALA A 144 22.67 -6.49 11.79
CA ALA A 144 23.87 -5.66 11.63
C ALA A 144 23.98 -4.93 10.27
N GLN A 145 23.23 -5.35 9.24
CA GLN A 145 23.19 -4.67 7.94
C GLN A 145 22.16 -3.54 7.93
N GLY A 146 21.27 -3.50 8.91
CA GLY A 146 20.26 -2.45 9.06
C GLY A 146 19.07 -2.57 8.09
N VAL A 147 18.17 -1.60 8.24
CA VAL A 147 17.01 -1.35 7.38
C VAL A 147 17.09 0.08 6.89
N GLU A 148 17.03 0.28 5.58
CA GLU A 148 16.95 1.62 4.98
C GLU A 148 15.48 2.05 4.88
N VAL A 149 15.18 3.29 5.29
CA VAL A 149 13.88 3.93 5.10
C VAL A 149 14.02 4.97 4.00
N TRP A 150 13.24 4.80 2.93
CA TRP A 150 13.19 5.68 1.79
C TRP A 150 11.84 6.40 1.76
N ALA A 151 11.84 7.71 1.49
CA ALA A 151 10.64 8.53 1.52
C ALA A 151 10.64 9.61 0.44
N PRO A 152 9.47 10.15 0.03
CA PRO A 152 9.45 11.31 -0.85
C PRO A 152 10.09 12.52 -0.16
N LYS A 153 10.62 13.44 -0.96
CA LYS A 153 11.29 14.67 -0.48
C LYS A 153 10.40 15.49 0.48
N GLY A 154 9.10 15.55 0.23
CA GLY A 154 8.14 16.27 1.09
C GLY A 154 8.07 15.74 2.54
N ALA A 155 8.54 14.51 2.80
CA ALA A 155 8.67 13.98 4.16
C ALA A 155 9.55 14.87 5.06
N LYS A 156 10.58 15.53 4.49
CA LYS A 156 11.48 16.40 5.23
C LYS A 156 10.73 17.63 5.78
N ASP A 157 9.85 18.21 4.99
CA ASP A 157 9.08 19.38 5.39
C ASP A 157 8.05 19.00 6.45
N TYR A 158 7.39 17.84 6.30
CA TYR A 158 6.49 17.29 7.30
C TYR A 158 7.18 17.06 8.64
N LEU A 159 8.34 16.39 8.65
CA LEU A 159 9.09 16.06 9.87
C LEU A 159 9.48 17.32 10.68
N ASN A 160 9.78 18.42 9.99
CA ASN A 160 10.18 19.69 10.61
C ASN A 160 8.98 20.55 11.02
N SER A 161 7.75 20.17 10.62
CA SER A 161 6.54 20.94 10.89
C SER A 161 6.02 20.78 12.33
N ASP A 162 5.30 21.79 12.81
CA ASP A 162 4.53 21.68 14.03
C ASP A 162 3.32 20.72 13.85
N GLY A 163 2.84 20.56 12.62
CA GLY A 163 1.80 19.61 12.27
C GLY A 163 2.16 18.18 12.62
N SER A 164 3.38 17.74 12.30
CA SER A 164 3.91 16.42 12.65
C SER A 164 3.94 16.17 14.17
N LYS A 165 4.47 17.15 14.92
CA LYS A 165 4.55 17.05 16.38
C LYS A 165 3.17 17.02 17.04
N ASN A 166 2.27 17.87 16.58
CA ASN A 166 0.90 17.94 17.07
C ASN A 166 0.14 16.65 16.75
N ARG A 167 0.33 16.10 15.54
CA ARG A 167 -0.26 14.84 15.13
C ARG A 167 0.21 13.68 16.01
N LEU A 168 1.51 13.59 16.31
CA LEU A 168 2.02 12.54 17.20
C LEU A 168 1.45 12.69 18.62
N LYS A 169 1.36 13.91 19.15
CA LYS A 169 0.74 14.16 20.45
C LYS A 169 -0.72 13.72 20.47
N GLU A 170 -1.50 14.10 19.44
CA GLU A 170 -2.90 13.72 19.30
C GLU A 170 -3.06 12.19 19.21
N ARG A 171 -2.18 11.49 18.47
CA ARG A 171 -2.23 10.03 18.35
C ARG A 171 -1.84 9.31 19.62
N ARG A 172 -0.94 9.86 20.44
CA ARG A 172 -0.64 9.33 21.79
C ARG A 172 -1.85 9.40 22.72
N GLU A 173 -2.76 10.36 22.51
CA GLU A 173 -3.98 10.47 23.29
C GLU A 173 -5.10 9.56 22.72
N SER A 174 -5.24 9.55 21.38
CA SER A 174 -6.39 8.91 20.71
C SER A 174 -6.18 7.43 20.36
N LEU A 175 -4.92 6.97 20.26
CA LEU A 175 -4.55 5.58 19.97
C LEU A 175 -3.77 4.91 21.10
N PHE A 176 -3.83 5.45 22.33
CA PHE A 176 -3.28 4.77 23.51
C PHE A 176 -4.03 3.43 23.73
N PRO A 177 -3.33 2.33 24.02
CA PRO A 177 -1.89 2.23 24.32
C PRO A 177 -1.00 1.85 23.12
N TRP A 178 -1.51 1.76 21.91
CA TRP A 178 -0.75 1.32 20.71
C TRP A 178 0.18 2.41 20.15
N VAL A 179 -0.10 3.68 20.48
CA VAL A 179 0.78 4.84 20.30
C VAL A 179 0.95 5.46 21.67
N ASP A 180 2.19 5.54 22.17
CA ASP A 180 2.54 5.95 23.52
C ASP A 180 3.73 6.95 23.54
N GLU A 181 4.28 7.22 24.72
CA GLU A 181 5.44 8.10 24.88
C GLU A 181 6.72 7.55 24.23
N ASN A 182 6.82 6.24 24.01
CA ASN A 182 7.96 5.59 23.36
C ASN A 182 7.82 5.59 21.83
N THR A 183 6.64 5.95 21.31
CA THR A 183 6.42 6.06 19.87
C THR A 183 7.19 7.24 19.30
N ARG A 184 8.03 6.97 18.31
CA ARG A 184 8.87 7.97 17.64
C ARG A 184 8.67 7.95 16.13
N ILE A 185 8.77 9.11 15.51
CA ILE A 185 8.80 9.24 14.06
C ILE A 185 10.23 8.94 13.60
N ILE A 186 10.36 8.03 12.66
CA ILE A 186 11.67 7.65 12.08
C ILE A 186 11.98 8.57 10.91
N GLU A 187 13.15 9.18 10.97
CA GLU A 187 13.67 9.98 9.85
C GLU A 187 14.12 9.04 8.71
N PRO A 188 13.80 9.36 7.44
CA PRO A 188 14.29 8.60 6.30
C PRO A 188 15.81 8.65 6.15
N ASP A 189 16.38 7.52 5.70
CA ASP A 189 17.80 7.45 5.32
C ASP A 189 18.02 8.03 3.90
N VAL A 190 16.98 7.96 3.03
CA VAL A 190 17.03 8.42 1.64
C VAL A 190 15.76 9.19 1.28
N TYR A 191 15.94 10.38 0.71
CA TYR A 191 14.84 11.19 0.16
C TYR A 191 14.80 11.05 -1.36
N ILE A 192 13.62 10.72 -1.89
CA ILE A 192 13.35 10.50 -3.30
C ILE A 192 12.80 11.78 -3.91
N GLU A 193 13.49 12.32 -4.92
CA GLU A 193 13.10 13.53 -5.63
C GLU A 193 12.66 13.25 -7.08
N GLU A 194 13.27 12.24 -7.71
CA GLU A 194 13.03 11.90 -9.11
C GLU A 194 12.66 10.43 -9.25
N GLN A 195 11.98 10.09 -10.34
CA GLN A 195 11.70 8.71 -10.69
C GLN A 195 13.00 7.93 -10.81
N GLN A 196 13.03 6.76 -10.16
CA GLN A 196 14.20 5.90 -10.22
C GLN A 196 13.82 4.42 -10.25
N GLN A 197 14.70 3.64 -10.85
CA GLN A 197 14.60 2.19 -10.89
C GLN A 197 15.73 1.56 -10.08
N PHE A 198 15.44 0.47 -9.40
CA PHE A 198 16.46 -0.33 -8.73
C PHE A 198 16.08 -1.81 -8.80
N ARG A 199 17.11 -2.66 -8.71
CA ARG A 199 16.94 -4.11 -8.63
C ARG A 199 17.41 -4.60 -7.27
N PHE A 200 16.58 -5.43 -6.63
CA PHE A 200 16.93 -6.02 -5.33
C PHE A 200 16.46 -7.48 -5.27
N GLY A 201 17.38 -8.39 -4.92
CA GLY A 201 17.09 -9.81 -4.78
C GLY A 201 16.44 -10.47 -6.00
N GLY A 202 16.71 -9.96 -7.20
CA GLY A 202 16.16 -10.48 -8.46
C GLY A 202 14.84 -9.84 -8.90
N VAL A 203 14.28 -8.94 -8.11
CA VAL A 203 13.04 -8.18 -8.41
C VAL A 203 13.40 -6.76 -8.83
N ASP A 204 12.75 -6.26 -9.87
CA ASP A 204 12.89 -4.90 -10.40
C ASP A 204 11.78 -4.00 -9.86
N PHE A 205 12.16 -2.82 -9.42
CA PHE A 205 11.28 -1.83 -8.82
C PHE A 205 11.40 -0.49 -9.52
N THR A 206 10.28 0.22 -9.65
CA THR A 206 10.26 1.64 -10.08
C THR A 206 9.57 2.46 -8.99
N ILE A 207 10.26 3.48 -8.47
CA ILE A 207 9.69 4.49 -7.57
C ILE A 207 9.28 5.68 -8.42
N ILE A 208 8.04 6.15 -8.24
CA ILE A 208 7.44 7.22 -9.02
C ILE A 208 6.99 8.34 -8.05
N PRO A 209 7.81 9.40 -7.87
CA PRO A 209 7.38 10.57 -7.10
C PRO A 209 6.23 11.30 -7.81
N LEU A 210 5.26 11.78 -7.04
CA LEU A 210 4.07 12.46 -7.54
C LEU A 210 4.08 13.97 -7.23
N GLY A 211 5.03 14.42 -6.41
CA GLY A 211 5.01 15.77 -5.85
C GLY A 211 3.93 15.93 -4.78
N SER A 212 3.35 17.12 -4.67
CA SER A 212 2.25 17.36 -3.73
C SER A 212 0.94 16.98 -4.40
N THR A 213 0.38 15.85 -4.01
CA THR A 213 -0.93 15.36 -4.46
C THR A 213 -1.87 15.21 -3.26
N HIS A 214 -1.88 14.05 -2.60
CA HIS A 214 -2.64 13.82 -1.37
C HIS A 214 -2.02 14.57 -0.18
N SER A 215 -0.69 14.62 -0.12
CA SER A 215 0.10 15.30 0.91
C SER A 215 1.13 16.26 0.31
N GLN A 216 2.06 16.78 1.12
CA GLN A 216 3.14 17.65 0.63
C GLN A 216 4.21 16.91 -0.20
N GLY A 217 4.17 15.58 -0.21
CA GLY A 217 5.05 14.77 -1.01
C GLY A 217 4.63 13.31 -0.98
N ASP A 218 4.25 12.82 -2.15
CA ASP A 218 3.72 11.49 -2.33
C ASP A 218 4.54 10.71 -3.36
N LEU A 219 4.58 9.39 -3.24
CA LEU A 219 5.17 8.50 -4.24
C LEU A 219 4.41 7.19 -4.37
N MET A 220 4.58 6.53 -5.51
CA MET A 220 4.12 5.16 -5.78
C MET A 220 5.31 4.23 -5.91
N LEU A 221 5.09 2.93 -5.68
CA LEU A 221 6.05 1.86 -5.92
C LEU A 221 5.47 0.83 -6.87
N ARG A 222 6.16 0.60 -7.99
CA ARG A 222 5.81 -0.45 -8.94
C ARG A 222 6.78 -1.63 -8.79
N VAL A 223 6.23 -2.84 -8.66
CA VAL A 223 6.94 -4.12 -8.68
C VAL A 223 6.82 -4.68 -10.09
N GLU A 224 7.86 -4.48 -10.91
CA GLU A 224 7.80 -4.72 -12.35
C GLU A 224 7.55 -6.19 -12.71
N ASN A 225 8.21 -7.12 -12.00
CA ASN A 225 8.09 -8.56 -12.26
C ASN A 225 6.66 -9.08 -12.03
N ASP A 226 5.94 -8.49 -11.09
CA ASP A 226 4.59 -8.93 -10.72
C ASP A 226 3.49 -8.08 -11.39
N GLY A 227 3.86 -6.93 -11.98
CA GLY A 227 2.89 -5.96 -12.49
C GLY A 227 2.01 -5.39 -11.37
N VAL A 228 2.54 -5.21 -10.16
CA VAL A 228 1.83 -4.66 -9.00
C VAL A 228 2.24 -3.22 -8.78
N LEU A 229 1.27 -2.33 -8.66
CA LEU A 229 1.46 -0.93 -8.28
C LEU A 229 0.90 -0.68 -6.88
N PHE A 230 1.74 -0.28 -5.95
CA PHE A 230 1.35 0.32 -4.69
C PHE A 230 1.19 1.82 -4.89
N SER A 231 -0.03 2.33 -4.79
CA SER A 231 -0.33 3.73 -5.12
C SER A 231 -0.21 4.70 -3.94
N GLY A 232 -0.03 4.20 -2.72
CA GLY A 232 -0.24 5.02 -1.53
C GLY A 232 -1.60 5.71 -1.59
N ASP A 233 -1.70 6.86 -0.97
CA ASP A 233 -2.93 7.63 -0.87
C ASP A 233 -3.29 8.47 -2.12
N LEU A 234 -2.59 8.21 -3.25
CA LEU A 234 -3.10 8.65 -4.55
C LEU A 234 -4.48 8.04 -4.83
N ILE A 235 -4.71 6.79 -4.38
CA ILE A 235 -5.94 6.05 -4.60
C ILE A 235 -6.52 5.56 -3.28
N PHE A 236 -7.80 5.84 -3.07
CA PHE A 236 -8.63 5.36 -1.96
C PHE A 236 -9.74 4.45 -2.48
N GLN A 237 -10.09 3.44 -1.69
CA GLN A 237 -11.26 2.60 -1.96
C GLN A 237 -12.12 2.44 -0.70
N GLY A 238 -13.44 2.54 -0.88
CA GLY A 238 -14.42 2.22 0.16
C GLY A 238 -14.50 3.20 1.34
N ARG A 239 -13.81 4.34 1.30
CA ARG A 239 -13.88 5.41 2.32
C ARG A 239 -13.65 6.79 1.71
N ILE A 240 -14.00 7.83 2.44
CA ILE A 240 -13.67 9.21 2.05
C ILE A 240 -12.14 9.40 2.09
N PRO A 241 -11.53 9.97 1.03
CA PRO A 241 -10.13 10.40 1.04
C PRO A 241 -9.88 11.47 2.12
N PHE A 242 -8.63 11.60 2.54
CA PHE A 242 -8.15 12.74 3.31
C PHE A 242 -7.37 13.67 2.37
N VAL A 243 -7.55 14.98 2.48
CA VAL A 243 -6.99 15.96 1.53
C VAL A 243 -6.15 17.00 2.27
N GLU A 244 -4.84 17.03 1.98
CA GLU A 244 -3.90 18.05 2.50
C GLU A 244 -3.03 18.66 1.39
N GLY A 245 -2.88 18.00 0.25
CA GLY A 245 -2.06 18.43 -0.87
C GLY A 245 -2.78 19.27 -1.91
N ASP A 246 -2.22 19.32 -3.12
CA ASP A 246 -2.78 20.02 -4.27
C ASP A 246 -3.73 19.12 -5.05
N THR A 247 -5.02 19.40 -4.95
CA THR A 247 -6.06 18.56 -5.55
C THR A 247 -6.18 18.71 -7.06
N THR A 248 -5.71 19.80 -7.64
CA THR A 248 -5.62 19.99 -9.11
C THR A 248 -4.53 19.07 -9.67
N VAL A 249 -3.34 19.08 -9.05
CA VAL A 249 -2.26 18.16 -9.38
C VAL A 249 -2.68 16.72 -9.13
N TRP A 250 -3.38 16.42 -8.04
CA TRP A 250 -3.86 15.07 -7.73
C TRP A 250 -4.81 14.54 -8.81
N LEU A 251 -5.80 15.34 -9.25
CA LEU A 251 -6.69 14.96 -10.35
C LEU A 251 -5.92 14.71 -11.65
N GLU A 252 -4.89 15.50 -11.92
CA GLU A 252 -4.05 15.33 -13.11
C GLU A 252 -3.27 14.00 -13.05
N GLN A 253 -2.65 13.69 -11.92
CA GLN A 253 -1.94 12.41 -11.72
C GLN A 253 -2.87 11.20 -11.88
N LEU A 254 -4.11 11.28 -11.36
CA LEU A 254 -5.11 10.20 -11.53
C LEU A 254 -5.52 10.02 -13.00
N ARG A 255 -5.65 11.11 -13.78
CA ARG A 255 -6.00 11.04 -15.20
C ARG A 255 -4.88 10.49 -16.07
N HIS A 256 -3.63 10.71 -15.67
CA HIS A 256 -2.44 10.33 -16.42
C HIS A 256 -1.72 9.10 -15.83
N LEU A 257 -2.37 8.35 -14.94
CA LEU A 257 -1.78 7.15 -14.37
C LEU A 257 -1.39 6.18 -15.48
N ASP A 258 -0.08 5.91 -15.61
CA ASP A 258 0.42 4.88 -16.53
C ASP A 258 0.10 3.49 -15.98
N ALA A 259 -0.95 2.89 -16.53
CA ALA A 259 -1.39 1.55 -16.18
C ALA A 259 -0.79 0.45 -17.08
N ALA A 260 0.13 0.78 -17.98
CA ALA A 260 0.74 -0.21 -18.85
C ALA A 260 1.48 -1.28 -18.04
N ASN A 261 1.17 -2.56 -18.31
CA ASN A 261 1.72 -3.72 -17.62
C ASN A 261 1.42 -3.77 -16.11
N ILE A 262 0.40 -3.05 -15.62
CA ILE A 262 -0.10 -3.18 -14.26
C ILE A 262 -1.25 -4.19 -14.26
N ASN A 263 -1.11 -5.23 -13.43
CA ASN A 263 -2.11 -6.29 -13.24
C ASN A 263 -2.94 -6.05 -11.99
N VAL A 264 -2.33 -5.41 -10.97
CA VAL A 264 -2.96 -5.13 -9.68
C VAL A 264 -2.54 -3.76 -9.19
N ILE A 265 -3.50 -2.97 -8.73
CA ILE A 265 -3.25 -1.74 -7.98
C ILE A 265 -3.65 -1.99 -6.53
N VAL A 266 -2.71 -1.78 -5.62
CA VAL A 266 -2.94 -1.79 -4.18
C VAL A 266 -3.03 -0.33 -3.72
N PRO A 267 -4.22 0.17 -3.35
CA PRO A 267 -4.39 1.54 -2.88
C PRO A 267 -3.79 1.75 -1.49
N GLY A 268 -3.67 2.99 -1.03
CA GLY A 268 -3.28 3.28 0.36
C GLY A 268 -4.33 2.83 1.36
N HIS A 269 -5.61 2.82 0.95
CA HIS A 269 -6.74 2.37 1.76
C HIS A 269 -7.73 1.56 0.93
N GLY A 270 -8.19 0.44 1.48
CA GLY A 270 -9.19 -0.44 0.88
C GLY A 270 -8.60 -1.54 0.00
N SER A 271 -9.46 -2.29 -0.67
CA SER A 271 -9.09 -3.51 -1.38
C SER A 271 -8.32 -3.24 -2.66
N ALA A 272 -7.41 -4.16 -3.00
CA ALA A 272 -6.69 -4.16 -4.27
C ALA A 272 -7.64 -4.34 -5.47
N LEU A 273 -7.28 -3.74 -6.61
CA LEU A 273 -8.07 -3.76 -7.84
C LEU A 273 -7.24 -4.25 -9.02
N HIS A 274 -7.93 -4.92 -9.96
CA HIS A 274 -7.33 -5.46 -11.19
C HIS A 274 -7.64 -4.63 -12.44
N ASP A 275 -8.42 -3.57 -12.29
CA ASP A 275 -8.77 -2.63 -13.36
C ASP A 275 -8.34 -1.22 -12.96
N ALA A 276 -7.40 -0.65 -13.70
CA ALA A 276 -6.83 0.66 -13.40
C ALA A 276 -7.87 1.78 -13.53
N VAL A 277 -8.81 1.69 -14.48
CA VAL A 277 -9.87 2.69 -14.64
C VAL A 277 -10.80 2.66 -13.43
N GLN A 278 -11.18 1.47 -12.99
CA GLN A 278 -11.98 1.30 -11.78
C GLN A 278 -11.23 1.81 -10.54
N ALA A 279 -9.93 1.52 -10.44
CA ALA A 279 -9.11 1.91 -9.29
C ALA A 279 -9.10 3.44 -9.07
N VAL A 280 -8.92 4.22 -10.15
CA VAL A 280 -8.87 5.68 -10.04
C VAL A 280 -10.25 6.33 -9.92
N SER A 281 -11.32 5.66 -10.38
CA SER A 281 -12.63 6.27 -10.60
C SER A 281 -13.28 6.83 -9.34
N PHE A 282 -13.12 6.14 -8.20
CA PHE A 282 -13.72 6.60 -6.95
C PHE A 282 -13.05 7.88 -6.45
N THR A 283 -11.71 7.89 -6.33
CA THR A 283 -10.95 9.05 -5.83
C THR A 283 -11.08 10.23 -6.78
N ALA A 284 -10.91 10.00 -8.10
CA ALA A 284 -11.09 11.04 -9.10
C ALA A 284 -12.51 11.61 -9.10
N GLY A 285 -13.53 10.76 -8.99
CA GLY A 285 -14.94 11.18 -8.95
C GLY A 285 -15.26 11.99 -7.70
N TYR A 286 -14.68 11.65 -6.55
CA TYR A 286 -14.85 12.44 -5.32
C TYR A 286 -14.18 13.80 -5.43
N LEU A 287 -12.92 13.87 -5.86
CA LEU A 287 -12.19 15.12 -6.01
C LEU A 287 -12.85 16.02 -7.07
N GLN A 288 -13.26 15.46 -8.21
CA GLN A 288 -13.93 16.23 -9.26
C GLN A 288 -15.26 16.80 -8.75
N PHE A 289 -16.05 16.01 -8.03
CA PHE A 289 -17.30 16.49 -7.43
C PHE A 289 -17.04 17.65 -6.47
N MET A 290 -16.00 17.56 -5.63
CA MET A 290 -15.60 18.65 -4.73
C MET A 290 -15.20 19.90 -5.51
N HIS A 291 -14.38 19.75 -6.57
CA HIS A 291 -13.97 20.85 -7.44
C HIS A 291 -15.17 21.53 -8.09
N ASP A 292 -16.13 20.74 -8.62
CA ASP A 292 -17.31 21.29 -9.28
C ASP A 292 -18.18 22.07 -8.29
N GLN A 293 -18.41 21.55 -7.07
CA GLN A 293 -19.27 22.21 -6.08
C GLN A 293 -18.60 23.44 -5.45
N MET A 294 -17.33 23.30 -5.02
CA MET A 294 -16.62 24.39 -4.36
C MET A 294 -16.14 25.45 -5.36
N GLY A 295 -15.79 25.04 -6.59
CA GLY A 295 -15.41 25.95 -7.66
C GLY A 295 -16.59 26.88 -8.08
N ALA A 296 -17.76 26.30 -8.31
CA ALA A 296 -18.95 27.09 -8.60
C ALA A 296 -19.25 28.10 -7.47
N ALA A 297 -19.06 27.69 -6.21
CA ALA A 297 -19.26 28.60 -5.08
C ALA A 297 -18.23 29.74 -5.03
N VAL A 298 -16.97 29.47 -5.38
CA VAL A 298 -15.91 30.50 -5.48
C VAL A 298 -16.23 31.47 -6.60
N ASP A 299 -16.63 31.01 -7.80
CA ASP A 299 -16.97 31.81 -8.94
C ASP A 299 -18.16 32.75 -8.67
N GLU A 300 -19.13 32.25 -7.90
CA GLU A 300 -20.32 32.98 -7.50
C GLU A 300 -20.16 33.79 -6.21
N LEU A 301 -18.98 33.82 -5.60
CA LEU A 301 -18.65 34.47 -4.32
C LEU A 301 -19.56 34.02 -3.16
N ILE A 302 -20.00 32.73 -3.17
CA ILE A 302 -20.79 32.14 -2.10
C ILE A 302 -19.85 31.74 -0.97
N PRO A 303 -20.08 32.20 0.29
CA PRO A 303 -19.24 31.77 1.42
C PRO A 303 -19.22 30.25 1.62
N PHE A 304 -18.07 29.70 2.02
CA PHE A 304 -17.90 28.27 2.21
C PHE A 304 -19.00 27.61 3.04
N ALA A 305 -19.43 28.24 4.14
CA ALA A 305 -20.44 27.66 5.01
C ALA A 305 -21.77 27.41 4.28
N ASP A 306 -22.18 28.34 3.43
CA ASP A 306 -23.41 28.25 2.65
C ASP A 306 -23.23 27.30 1.48
N ALA A 307 -22.08 27.31 0.81
CA ALA A 307 -21.73 26.35 -0.25
C ALA A 307 -21.80 24.91 0.26
N TYR A 308 -21.15 24.63 1.40
CA TYR A 308 -21.14 23.29 1.99
C TYR A 308 -22.54 22.84 2.45
N ALA A 309 -23.32 23.75 3.05
CA ALA A 309 -24.66 23.43 3.53
C ALA A 309 -25.66 23.16 2.39
N ASN A 310 -25.48 23.79 1.24
CA ASN A 310 -26.36 23.64 0.07
C ASN A 310 -25.94 22.50 -0.88
N THR A 311 -24.77 21.89 -0.69
CA THR A 311 -24.30 20.75 -1.48
C THR A 311 -25.00 19.45 -1.07
N ASP A 312 -25.46 18.66 -2.04
CA ASP A 312 -26.02 17.33 -1.82
C ASP A 312 -24.90 16.31 -1.59
N TRP A 313 -24.71 15.89 -0.35
CA TRP A 313 -23.71 14.90 0.06
C TRP A 313 -24.22 13.47 0.08
N SER A 314 -25.44 13.18 -0.36
CA SER A 314 -26.11 11.88 -0.26
C SER A 314 -25.30 10.72 -0.87
N ARG A 315 -24.46 11.01 -1.87
CA ARG A 315 -23.57 10.06 -2.50
C ARG A 315 -22.44 9.58 -1.58
N TYR A 316 -22.03 10.41 -0.62
CA TYR A 316 -20.82 10.21 0.18
C TYR A 316 -21.08 10.07 1.68
N GLU A 317 -22.19 10.57 2.20
CA GLU A 317 -22.45 10.69 3.64
C GLU A 317 -22.45 9.38 4.43
N LYS A 318 -22.69 8.24 3.73
CA LYS A 318 -22.69 6.90 4.33
C LYS A 318 -21.34 6.18 4.27
N LEU A 319 -20.35 6.78 3.63
CA LEU A 319 -19.03 6.18 3.52
C LEU A 319 -18.24 6.32 4.83
N PRO A 320 -17.40 5.34 5.17
CA PRO A 320 -16.44 5.46 6.26
C PRO A 320 -15.61 6.74 6.15
N ALA A 321 -15.21 7.29 7.28
CA ALA A 321 -14.44 8.53 7.39
C ALA A 321 -15.13 9.78 6.81
N PHE A 322 -16.48 9.81 6.71
CA PHE A 322 -17.19 11.01 6.22
C PHE A 322 -16.93 12.26 7.06
N VAL A 323 -16.45 12.11 8.29
CA VAL A 323 -16.01 13.24 9.13
C VAL A 323 -14.94 14.10 8.44
N ALA A 324 -14.15 13.54 7.52
CA ALA A 324 -13.16 14.26 6.72
C ALA A 324 -13.77 15.11 5.58
N ASN A 325 -15.04 14.86 5.23
CA ASN A 325 -15.66 15.49 4.06
C ASN A 325 -15.68 17.03 4.16
N ARG A 326 -16.06 17.58 5.31
CA ARG A 326 -16.12 19.04 5.50
C ARG A 326 -14.75 19.71 5.52
N PRO A 327 -13.74 19.21 6.22
CA PRO A 327 -12.34 19.66 6.09
C PRO A 327 -11.81 19.59 4.65
N ASN A 328 -12.07 18.52 3.92
CA ASN A 328 -11.67 18.36 2.52
C ASN A 328 -12.30 19.44 1.63
N ALA A 329 -13.62 19.62 1.74
CA ALA A 329 -14.32 20.65 0.99
C ALA A 329 -13.79 22.06 1.29
N TYR A 330 -13.45 22.34 2.55
CA TYR A 330 -12.86 23.62 2.95
C TYR A 330 -11.46 23.82 2.37
N HIS A 331 -10.63 22.78 2.40
CA HIS A 331 -9.29 22.82 1.80
C HIS A 331 -9.37 23.13 0.30
N ILE A 332 -10.24 22.42 -0.42
CA ILE A 332 -10.44 22.59 -1.86
C ILE A 332 -11.03 23.98 -2.18
N TYR A 333 -12.01 24.44 -1.40
CA TYR A 333 -12.56 25.78 -1.56
C TYR A 333 -11.47 26.86 -1.46
N LEU A 334 -10.62 26.78 -0.42
CA LEU A 334 -9.52 27.74 -0.24
C LEU A 334 -8.43 27.63 -1.32
N GLN A 335 -8.19 26.42 -1.84
CA GLN A 335 -7.26 26.20 -2.95
C GLN A 335 -7.79 26.92 -4.21
N LEU A 336 -9.03 26.65 -4.61
CA LEU A 336 -9.67 27.23 -5.80
C LEU A 336 -9.83 28.74 -5.67
N GLU A 337 -10.17 29.25 -4.49
CA GLU A 337 -10.21 30.69 -4.23
C GLU A 337 -8.84 31.36 -4.47
N ARG A 338 -7.74 30.74 -3.98
CA ARG A 338 -6.38 31.27 -4.24
C ARG A 338 -6.03 31.24 -5.74
N GLU A 339 -6.40 30.16 -6.44
CA GLU A 339 -6.15 30.01 -7.88
C GLU A 339 -6.91 31.04 -8.71
N SER A 340 -8.12 31.44 -8.30
CA SER A 340 -8.92 32.44 -8.99
C SER A 340 -8.34 33.88 -8.95
N PHE A 341 -7.37 34.14 -8.06
CA PHE A 341 -6.67 35.42 -7.94
C PHE A 341 -5.32 35.46 -8.70
N GLN A 342 -4.91 34.37 -9.32
CA GLN A 342 -3.66 34.29 -10.10
C GLN A 342 -3.91 34.48 -11.57
#